data_1ceb7076fab3402da55357dde2603a0e
#
_entry.id   1ceb7076fab3402da55357dde2603a0e
#
_cell.length_a   1.000
_cell.length_b   1.000
_cell.length_c   1.000
_cell.angle_alpha   90.00
_cell.angle_beta   90.00
_cell.angle_gamma   90.00
#
_symmetry.space_group_name_H-M   'P 1'
#
loop_
_entity.id
_entity.type
_entity.pdbx_description
1 polymer ?
#
loop_
_entity_poly.entity_id
_entity_poly.type
_entity_poly.pdbx_seq_one_letter_code
_entity_poly.pdbx_strand_id
1 'polypeptide(L)'
;MKILSEAKINLTLDILGKLPQNYHYIKSIVLKIPIYDEIKVDYSDKDEVSFENILVQDSNIEKVKNLFFSKIGKSDKFNIIIKKNIPVGSGLGGGSSNAAKLLLLFNEIYNYPLSDEELISLGEQIGSDVPLFLRKEKLLLIQSKGEKIFPLYVNDYEFYFSVIYPNIKISTKEVYDEIKDVERKEEKSEKVIDKLIKSEDFIPYFGNDLEYYAFKIKPELKEIKDFLLKHNALNVILTGSGSSFVSFFNSPHPLYSLSNHLEIFQKDLNRKFQLFLFHALGWEKIYRID
;
A
#
# COMPACT_ATOMS: atom_id res chain seq x y z
N MET A 1 -11.44 -11.97 -18.82
CA MET A 1 -11.16 -12.48 -17.45
C MET A 1 -11.19 -11.32 -16.46
N LYS A 2 -11.33 -11.61 -15.14
CA LYS A 2 -11.39 -10.57 -14.10
C LYS A 2 -10.53 -10.96 -12.90
N ILE A 3 -9.77 -9.99 -12.34
CA ILE A 3 -8.99 -10.17 -11.12
C ILE A 3 -9.15 -8.95 -10.20
N LEU A 4 -9.08 -9.19 -8.88
CA LEU A 4 -9.06 -8.14 -7.85
C LEU A 4 -7.61 -7.82 -7.46
N SER A 5 -7.33 -6.54 -7.30
CA SER A 5 -6.02 -6.01 -6.98
C SER A 5 -6.08 -5.29 -5.63
N GLU A 6 -5.50 -5.90 -4.59
CA GLU A 6 -5.56 -5.41 -3.22
C GLU A 6 -4.64 -4.22 -2.95
N ALA A 7 -5.00 -3.39 -1.96
CA ALA A 7 -4.13 -2.35 -1.41
C ALA A 7 -3.13 -2.92 -0.38
N LYS A 8 -2.22 -2.07 0.09
CA LYS A 8 -1.32 -2.36 1.23
C LYS A 8 -1.25 -1.17 2.18
N ILE A 9 -0.87 -1.44 3.41
CA ILE A 9 -0.41 -0.46 4.39
C ILE A 9 0.97 -0.85 4.92
N ASN A 10 1.80 0.14 5.27
CA ASN A 10 3.01 -0.10 6.02
C ASN A 10 2.67 0.04 7.52
N LEU A 11 2.81 -1.02 8.28
CA LEU A 11 2.69 -1.00 9.74
C LEU A 11 3.92 -0.38 10.38
N THR A 12 5.09 -0.66 9.79
CA THR A 12 6.34 0.02 10.10
C THR A 12 7.04 0.44 8.82
N LEU A 13 7.85 1.48 8.88
CA LEU A 13 8.82 1.82 7.84
C LEU A 13 10.03 2.48 8.50
N ASP A 14 11.12 1.76 8.54
CA ASP A 14 12.42 2.22 9.04
C ASP A 14 13.34 2.56 7.87
N ILE A 15 14.01 3.71 7.92
CA ILE A 15 15.04 4.11 6.97
C ILE A 15 16.40 3.82 7.61
N LEU A 16 17.13 2.87 7.07
CA LEU A 16 18.36 2.35 7.67
C LEU A 16 19.64 2.92 7.06
N GLY A 17 19.55 3.60 5.93
CA GLY A 17 20.70 4.19 5.25
C GLY A 17 20.40 4.62 3.83
N LYS A 18 21.37 5.27 3.20
CA LYS A 18 21.32 5.64 1.78
C LYS A 18 22.03 4.60 0.92
N LEU A 19 21.51 4.42 -0.26
CA LEU A 19 22.07 3.61 -1.33
C LEU A 19 22.49 4.51 -2.52
N PRO A 20 23.32 4.00 -3.44
CA PRO A 20 23.58 4.70 -4.71
C PRO A 20 22.28 5.05 -5.44
N GLN A 21 22.32 6.10 -6.29
CA GLN A 21 21.19 6.53 -7.13
C GLN A 21 19.96 7.04 -6.35
N ASN A 22 20.17 7.63 -5.17
CA ASN A 22 19.10 8.15 -4.28
C ASN A 22 18.11 7.10 -3.77
N TYR A 23 18.45 5.82 -3.80
CA TYR A 23 17.70 4.80 -3.08
C TYR A 23 18.05 4.80 -1.59
N HIS A 24 17.18 4.20 -0.79
CA HIS A 24 17.38 4.05 0.65
C HIS A 24 17.25 2.58 1.05
N TYR A 25 18.08 2.18 2.03
CA TYR A 25 17.86 0.94 2.76
C TYR A 25 16.65 1.14 3.66
N ILE A 26 15.63 0.33 3.43
CA ILE A 26 14.41 0.33 4.24
C ILE A 26 14.21 -1.05 4.90
N LYS A 27 13.48 -1.03 6.01
CA LYS A 27 12.87 -2.20 6.61
C LYS A 27 11.43 -1.85 6.93
N SER A 28 10.48 -2.68 6.54
CA SER A 28 9.07 -2.37 6.67
C SER A 28 8.25 -3.63 6.86
N ILE A 29 7.33 -3.61 7.81
CA ILE A 29 6.28 -4.61 7.92
C ILE A 29 5.09 -4.08 7.13
N VAL A 30 4.69 -4.83 6.13
CA VAL A 30 3.61 -4.46 5.21
C VAL A 30 2.47 -5.45 5.32
N LEU A 31 1.26 -4.90 5.37
CA LEU A 31 0.03 -5.64 5.40
C LEU A 31 -0.79 -5.35 4.13
N LYS A 32 -1.17 -6.39 3.40
CA LYS A 32 -2.15 -6.27 2.33
C LYS A 32 -3.54 -6.18 2.93
N ILE A 33 -4.31 -5.21 2.44
CA ILE A 33 -5.64 -4.92 2.98
C ILE A 33 -6.70 -5.02 1.88
N PRO A 34 -7.94 -5.37 2.25
CA PRO A 34 -8.99 -5.66 1.29
C PRO A 34 -9.74 -4.41 0.80
N ILE A 35 -9.00 -3.42 0.30
CA ILE A 35 -9.47 -2.39 -0.62
C ILE A 35 -9.02 -2.85 -2.01
N TYR A 36 -9.92 -3.02 -2.96
CA TYR A 36 -9.62 -3.63 -4.24
C TYR A 36 -9.92 -2.72 -5.41
N ASP A 37 -8.97 -2.61 -6.35
CA ASP A 37 -9.29 -2.28 -7.73
C ASP A 37 -9.78 -3.53 -8.46
N GLU A 38 -10.52 -3.35 -9.55
CA GLU A 38 -10.98 -4.43 -10.41
C GLU A 38 -10.32 -4.32 -11.77
N ILE A 39 -9.72 -5.40 -12.25
CA ILE A 39 -9.07 -5.45 -13.56
C ILE A 39 -9.82 -6.47 -14.41
N LYS A 40 -10.29 -6.03 -15.58
CA LYS A 40 -10.86 -6.90 -16.62
C LYS A 40 -9.93 -6.92 -17.82
N VAL A 41 -9.72 -8.11 -18.39
CA VAL A 41 -8.86 -8.32 -19.55
C VAL A 41 -9.60 -9.21 -20.55
N ASP A 42 -9.74 -8.71 -21.75
CA ASP A 42 -10.34 -9.44 -22.88
C ASP A 42 -9.43 -9.37 -24.10
N TYR A 43 -9.37 -10.43 -24.91
CA TYR A 43 -8.70 -10.38 -26.19
C TYR A 43 -9.34 -9.35 -27.11
N SER A 44 -8.52 -8.65 -27.89
CA SER A 44 -8.97 -7.57 -28.76
C SER A 44 -8.13 -7.50 -30.03
N ASP A 45 -8.67 -6.88 -31.06
CA ASP A 45 -7.91 -6.56 -32.30
C ASP A 45 -6.98 -5.35 -32.12
N LYS A 46 -7.19 -4.58 -31.06
CA LYS A 46 -6.39 -3.40 -30.69
C LYS A 46 -6.03 -3.41 -29.23
N ASP A 47 -4.83 -2.93 -28.93
CA ASP A 47 -4.44 -2.66 -27.55
C ASP A 47 -5.14 -1.41 -27.02
N GLU A 48 -5.88 -1.58 -25.94
CA GLU A 48 -6.56 -0.49 -25.26
C GLU A 48 -6.46 -0.65 -23.74
N VAL A 49 -6.15 0.44 -23.04
CA VAL A 49 -6.16 0.50 -21.58
C VAL A 49 -7.05 1.66 -21.17
N SER A 50 -8.07 1.37 -20.40
CA SER A 50 -9.02 2.36 -19.93
C SER A 50 -9.26 2.26 -18.41
N PHE A 51 -9.66 3.39 -17.81
CA PHE A 51 -10.02 3.49 -16.40
C PHE A 51 -11.47 3.96 -16.30
N GLU A 52 -12.33 3.16 -15.63
CA GLU A 52 -13.79 3.43 -15.64
C GLU A 52 -14.20 4.71 -14.91
N ASN A 53 -13.53 5.06 -13.82
CA ASN A 53 -14.01 6.09 -12.89
C ASN A 53 -13.00 7.22 -12.61
N ILE A 54 -11.91 7.27 -13.35
CA ILE A 54 -10.85 8.28 -13.17
C ILE A 54 -10.05 8.48 -14.45
N LEU A 55 -9.64 9.71 -14.70
CA LEU A 55 -8.69 10.01 -15.77
C LEU A 55 -7.27 9.91 -15.22
N VAL A 56 -6.65 8.76 -15.43
CA VAL A 56 -5.26 8.46 -15.02
C VAL A 56 -4.53 7.79 -16.17
N GLN A 57 -3.27 8.12 -16.35
CA GLN A 57 -2.33 7.31 -17.13
C GLN A 57 -1.46 6.54 -16.16
N ASP A 58 -1.46 5.22 -16.25
CA ASP A 58 -0.59 4.34 -15.46
C ASP A 58 0.40 3.64 -16.40
N SER A 59 1.62 4.16 -16.46
CA SER A 59 2.68 3.60 -17.29
C SER A 59 3.08 2.17 -16.88
N ASN A 60 2.71 1.71 -15.70
CA ASN A 60 3.03 0.36 -15.25
C ASN A 60 2.28 -0.69 -16.05
N ILE A 61 1.05 -0.41 -16.48
CA ILE A 61 0.25 -1.36 -17.28
C ILE A 61 0.91 -1.63 -18.64
N GLU A 62 1.41 -0.58 -19.31
CA GLU A 62 2.16 -0.73 -20.54
C GLU A 62 3.48 -1.48 -20.34
N LYS A 63 4.21 -1.19 -19.23
CA LYS A 63 5.43 -1.91 -18.89
C LYS A 63 5.16 -3.41 -18.68
N VAL A 64 4.08 -3.76 -17.97
CA VAL A 64 3.66 -5.16 -17.78
C VAL A 64 3.51 -5.85 -19.10
N LYS A 65 2.74 -5.28 -20.02
CA LYS A 65 2.52 -5.86 -21.36
C LYS A 65 3.85 -6.07 -22.09
N ASN A 66 4.64 -5.02 -22.20
CA ASN A 66 5.89 -5.05 -22.95
C ASN A 66 6.86 -6.11 -22.39
N LEU A 67 7.05 -6.15 -21.09
CA LEU A 67 7.97 -7.09 -20.44
C LEU A 67 7.46 -8.54 -20.51
N PHE A 68 6.18 -8.76 -20.22
CA PHE A 68 5.60 -10.09 -20.22
C PHE A 68 5.62 -10.70 -21.64
N PHE A 69 5.09 -9.97 -22.62
CA PHE A 69 5.00 -10.47 -24.00
C PHE A 69 6.35 -10.63 -24.69
N SER A 70 7.30 -9.73 -24.40
CA SER A 70 8.68 -9.90 -24.85
C SER A 70 9.31 -11.18 -24.27
N LYS A 71 9.05 -11.49 -22.99
CA LYS A 71 9.59 -12.66 -22.31
C LYS A 71 9.06 -13.98 -22.88
N ILE A 72 7.77 -14.05 -23.23
CA ILE A 72 7.14 -15.27 -23.77
C ILE A 72 7.10 -15.35 -25.30
N GLY A 73 7.62 -14.33 -26.00
CA GLY A 73 7.67 -14.31 -27.48
C GLY A 73 6.28 -14.21 -28.14
N LYS A 74 5.33 -13.46 -27.55
CA LYS A 74 3.98 -13.25 -28.05
C LYS A 74 3.72 -11.76 -28.31
N SER A 75 2.64 -11.48 -29.04
CA SER A 75 2.25 -10.11 -29.42
C SER A 75 0.73 -9.91 -29.49
N ASP A 76 0.00 -10.69 -28.70
CA ASP A 76 -1.47 -10.60 -28.65
C ASP A 76 -1.91 -9.25 -28.06
N LYS A 77 -3.08 -8.80 -28.48
CA LYS A 77 -3.65 -7.51 -28.09
C LYS A 77 -4.82 -7.69 -27.15
N PHE A 78 -4.94 -6.77 -26.20
CA PHE A 78 -5.93 -6.84 -25.13
C PHE A 78 -6.64 -5.50 -24.92
N ASN A 79 -7.93 -5.59 -24.63
CA ASN A 79 -8.68 -4.52 -23.99
C ASN A 79 -8.59 -4.74 -22.47
N ILE A 80 -7.98 -3.78 -21.77
CA ILE A 80 -7.77 -3.80 -20.31
C ILE A 80 -8.57 -2.67 -19.69
N ILE A 81 -9.53 -3.02 -18.85
CA ILE A 81 -10.38 -2.05 -18.14
C ILE A 81 -10.08 -2.14 -16.66
N ILE A 82 -9.73 -1.01 -16.04
CA ILE A 82 -9.40 -0.92 -14.61
C ILE A 82 -10.38 0.02 -13.92
N LYS A 83 -11.11 -0.52 -12.94
CA LYS A 83 -11.94 0.27 -12.04
C LYS A 83 -11.16 0.55 -10.76
N LYS A 84 -10.86 1.84 -10.54
CA LYS A 84 -10.07 2.30 -9.40
C LYS A 84 -10.95 2.55 -8.18
N ASN A 85 -10.73 1.78 -7.10
CA ASN A 85 -11.28 2.03 -5.78
C ASN A 85 -10.19 2.34 -4.75
N ILE A 86 -8.93 1.96 -5.05
CA ILE A 86 -7.76 2.38 -4.27
C ILE A 86 -7.42 3.82 -4.69
N PRO A 87 -7.43 4.78 -3.76
CA PRO A 87 -7.13 6.17 -4.09
C PRO A 87 -5.75 6.35 -4.72
N VAL A 88 -5.68 7.12 -5.79
CA VAL A 88 -4.41 7.34 -6.51
C VAL A 88 -3.52 8.30 -5.73
N GLY A 89 -2.22 7.96 -5.62
CA GLY A 89 -1.25 8.80 -4.89
C GLY A 89 -1.45 8.80 -3.37
N SER A 90 -2.07 7.76 -2.84
CA SER A 90 -2.45 7.63 -1.43
C SER A 90 -1.41 6.93 -0.54
N GLY A 91 -0.34 6.35 -1.11
CA GLY A 91 0.59 5.49 -0.37
C GLY A 91 0.13 4.03 -0.20
N LEU A 92 -1.03 3.68 -0.76
CA LEU A 92 -1.67 2.36 -0.63
C LEU A 92 -1.23 1.33 -1.69
N GLY A 93 -0.32 1.67 -2.59
CA GLY A 93 0.30 0.74 -3.54
C GLY A 93 -0.59 0.30 -4.72
N GLY A 94 -1.70 0.97 -5.00
CA GLY A 94 -2.69 0.53 -6.00
C GLY A 94 -2.13 0.31 -7.41
N GLY A 95 -1.26 1.19 -7.92
CA GLY A 95 -0.65 1.02 -9.24
C GLY A 95 0.28 -0.20 -9.32
N SER A 96 1.09 -0.42 -8.27
CA SER A 96 1.97 -1.59 -8.18
C SER A 96 1.18 -2.88 -8.04
N SER A 97 0.07 -2.86 -7.29
CA SER A 97 -0.84 -3.98 -7.16
C SER A 97 -1.49 -4.32 -8.50
N ASN A 98 -1.98 -3.31 -9.24
CA ASN A 98 -2.56 -3.52 -10.56
C ASN A 98 -1.56 -4.17 -11.53
N ALA A 99 -0.31 -3.70 -11.52
CA ALA A 99 0.75 -4.28 -12.33
C ALA A 99 1.03 -5.75 -11.98
N ALA A 100 1.16 -6.06 -10.68
CA ALA A 100 1.39 -7.43 -10.22
C ALA A 100 0.24 -8.37 -10.59
N LYS A 101 -1.01 -7.94 -10.35
CA LYS A 101 -2.18 -8.77 -10.69
C LYS A 101 -2.35 -8.97 -12.18
N LEU A 102 -1.98 -7.98 -12.97
CA LEU A 102 -1.99 -8.13 -14.44
C LEU A 102 -0.92 -9.12 -14.91
N LEU A 103 0.29 -9.12 -14.31
CA LEU A 103 1.32 -10.15 -14.58
C LEU A 103 0.80 -11.55 -14.27
N LEU A 104 0.18 -11.74 -13.09
CA LEU A 104 -0.41 -13.02 -12.69
C LEU A 104 -1.51 -13.45 -13.65
N LEU A 105 -2.38 -12.52 -14.04
CA LEU A 105 -3.49 -12.81 -14.96
C LEU A 105 -2.99 -13.18 -16.36
N PHE A 106 -1.99 -12.50 -16.89
CA PHE A 106 -1.37 -12.89 -18.15
C PHE A 106 -0.69 -14.26 -18.04
N ASN A 107 0.01 -14.53 -16.94
CA ASN A 107 0.62 -15.84 -16.73
C ASN A 107 -0.44 -16.97 -16.73
N GLU A 108 -1.60 -16.73 -16.13
CA GLU A 108 -2.74 -17.66 -16.15
C GLU A 108 -3.34 -17.81 -17.57
N ILE A 109 -3.57 -16.71 -18.29
CA ILE A 109 -4.11 -16.71 -19.67
C ILE A 109 -3.25 -17.57 -20.61
N TYR A 110 -1.92 -17.54 -20.42
CA TYR A 110 -0.98 -18.31 -21.24
C TYR A 110 -0.58 -19.65 -20.62
N ASN A 111 -1.35 -20.14 -19.67
CA ASN A 111 -1.16 -21.45 -19.03
C ASN A 111 0.18 -21.56 -18.27
N TYR A 112 0.53 -20.50 -17.52
CA TYR A 112 1.67 -20.43 -16.60
C TYR A 112 3.05 -20.64 -17.26
N PRO A 113 3.40 -19.87 -18.30
CA PRO A 113 4.68 -20.02 -18.99
C PRO A 113 5.88 -19.53 -18.16
N LEU A 114 5.64 -18.71 -17.11
CA LEU A 114 6.68 -18.15 -16.25
C LEU A 114 6.58 -18.69 -14.83
N SER A 115 7.73 -18.96 -14.22
CA SER A 115 7.83 -19.32 -12.79
C SER A 115 7.58 -18.10 -11.89
N ASP A 116 7.38 -18.34 -10.57
CA ASP A 116 7.22 -17.28 -9.59
C ASP A 116 8.47 -16.37 -9.52
N GLU A 117 9.67 -16.92 -9.67
CA GLU A 117 10.93 -16.16 -9.70
C GLU A 117 11.04 -15.27 -10.93
N GLU A 118 10.60 -15.75 -12.09
CA GLU A 118 10.58 -14.96 -13.32
C GLU A 118 9.55 -13.83 -13.23
N LEU A 119 8.38 -14.08 -12.66
CA LEU A 119 7.37 -13.04 -12.42
C LEU A 119 7.88 -11.97 -11.44
N ILE A 120 8.57 -12.38 -10.36
CA ILE A 120 9.19 -11.44 -9.41
C ILE A 120 10.23 -10.58 -10.13
N SER A 121 11.11 -11.21 -10.93
CA SER A 121 12.12 -10.47 -11.72
C SER A 121 11.52 -9.47 -12.70
N LEU A 122 10.38 -9.78 -13.33
CA LEU A 122 9.64 -8.81 -14.12
C LEU A 122 9.03 -7.71 -13.25
N GLY A 123 8.49 -8.08 -12.10
CA GLY A 123 7.91 -7.14 -11.14
C GLY A 123 8.91 -6.08 -10.66
N GLU A 124 10.14 -6.46 -10.36
CA GLU A 124 11.24 -5.56 -9.96
C GLU A 124 11.56 -4.52 -11.03
N GLN A 125 11.47 -4.88 -12.32
CA GLN A 125 11.69 -3.96 -13.43
C GLN A 125 10.54 -2.96 -13.63
N ILE A 126 9.33 -3.29 -13.15
CA ILE A 126 8.16 -2.42 -13.25
C ILE A 126 8.15 -1.40 -12.11
N GLY A 127 8.38 -1.87 -10.88
CA GLY A 127 8.40 -1.00 -9.70
C GLY A 127 8.70 -1.75 -8.41
N SER A 128 9.26 -1.04 -7.42
CA SER A 128 9.74 -1.61 -6.15
C SER A 128 8.67 -2.32 -5.32
N ASP A 129 7.42 -1.87 -5.37
CA ASP A 129 6.31 -2.50 -4.62
C ASP A 129 5.61 -3.62 -5.42
N VAL A 130 5.95 -3.84 -6.70
CA VAL A 130 5.27 -4.86 -7.53
C VAL A 130 5.54 -6.28 -7.03
N PRO A 131 6.78 -6.66 -6.66
CA PRO A 131 7.07 -7.99 -6.12
C PRO A 131 6.27 -8.34 -4.86
N LEU A 132 5.96 -7.35 -4.00
CA LEU A 132 5.12 -7.52 -2.83
C LEU A 132 3.76 -8.15 -3.17
N PHE A 133 3.11 -7.66 -4.24
CA PHE A 133 1.78 -8.09 -4.63
C PHE A 133 1.75 -9.39 -5.45
N LEU A 134 2.92 -9.89 -5.86
CA LEU A 134 3.08 -11.22 -6.44
C LEU A 134 3.08 -12.33 -5.37
N ARG A 135 3.41 -11.99 -4.12
CA ARG A 135 3.35 -12.94 -3.00
C ARG A 135 1.89 -13.23 -2.60
N LYS A 136 1.64 -14.42 -2.08
CA LYS A 136 0.31 -14.85 -1.62
C LYS A 136 0.00 -14.38 -0.20
N GLU A 137 1.03 -14.28 0.63
CA GLU A 137 0.93 -13.92 2.02
C GLU A 137 0.43 -12.48 2.20
N LYS A 138 -0.31 -12.26 3.29
CA LYS A 138 -0.91 -10.95 3.60
C LYS A 138 0.05 -10.05 4.38
N LEU A 139 0.80 -10.62 5.32
CA LEU A 139 1.75 -9.90 6.17
C LEU A 139 3.18 -10.24 5.73
N LEU A 140 3.96 -9.21 5.42
CA LEU A 140 5.27 -9.35 4.83
C LEU A 140 6.29 -8.41 5.50
N LEU A 141 7.51 -8.91 5.71
CA LEU A 141 8.67 -8.10 6.02
C LEU A 141 9.40 -7.77 4.73
N ILE A 142 9.60 -6.49 4.49
CA ILE A 142 10.33 -5.97 3.35
C ILE A 142 11.65 -5.38 3.83
N GLN A 143 12.72 -5.66 3.11
CA GLN A 143 14.07 -5.16 3.40
C GLN A 143 14.78 -4.67 2.14
N SER A 144 15.90 -3.98 2.34
CA SER A 144 16.77 -3.43 1.30
C SER A 144 16.09 -2.28 0.54
N LYS A 145 15.94 -2.33 -0.77
CA LYS A 145 15.16 -1.34 -1.57
C LYS A 145 13.68 -1.70 -1.67
N GLY A 146 13.25 -2.83 -1.07
CA GLY A 146 11.92 -3.39 -1.21
C GLY A 146 11.88 -4.76 -1.89
N GLU A 147 13.01 -5.24 -2.45
CA GLU A 147 13.11 -6.49 -3.20
C GLU A 147 13.25 -7.74 -2.31
N LYS A 148 13.77 -7.59 -1.08
CA LYS A 148 13.86 -8.72 -0.14
C LYS A 148 12.57 -8.82 0.66
N ILE A 149 11.76 -9.82 0.35
CA ILE A 149 10.40 -9.99 0.88
C ILE A 149 10.29 -11.34 1.58
N PHE A 150 9.94 -11.30 2.87
CA PHE A 150 9.78 -12.48 3.71
C PHE A 150 8.37 -12.51 4.29
N PRO A 151 7.69 -13.67 4.28
CA PRO A 151 6.39 -13.81 4.94
C PRO A 151 6.55 -13.71 6.46
N LEU A 152 5.60 -13.05 7.11
CA LEU A 152 5.45 -13.07 8.55
C LEU A 152 4.17 -13.83 8.91
N TYR A 153 4.32 -14.82 9.76
CA TYR A 153 3.21 -15.62 10.27
C TYR A 153 2.88 -15.17 11.68
N VAL A 154 1.65 -14.75 11.90
CA VAL A 154 1.16 -14.26 13.20
C VAL A 154 -0.02 -15.11 13.60
N ASN A 155 0.00 -15.64 14.80
CA ASN A 155 -1.13 -16.33 15.39
C ASN A 155 -2.17 -15.30 15.87
N ASP A 156 -3.44 -15.60 15.66
CA ASP A 156 -4.67 -14.93 16.10
C ASP A 156 -4.50 -13.59 16.82
N TYR A 157 -4.30 -12.52 16.04
CA TYR A 157 -4.31 -11.15 16.57
C TYR A 157 -5.55 -10.41 16.09
N GLU A 158 -6.27 -9.83 17.05
CA GLU A 158 -7.44 -9.00 16.77
C GLU A 158 -7.10 -7.53 17.01
N PHE A 159 -7.26 -6.71 15.99
CA PHE A 159 -7.24 -5.26 16.12
C PHE A 159 -8.17 -4.59 15.11
N TYR A 160 -8.61 -3.41 15.46
CA TYR A 160 -9.47 -2.58 14.63
C TYR A 160 -8.64 -1.44 14.05
N PHE A 161 -8.86 -1.13 12.77
CA PHE A 161 -8.16 0.00 12.17
C PHE A 161 -9.00 0.70 11.12
N SER A 162 -8.69 1.97 10.91
CA SER A 162 -9.20 2.74 9.79
C SER A 162 -8.08 3.14 8.84
N VAL A 163 -8.40 3.26 7.55
CA VAL A 163 -7.55 3.89 6.56
C VAL A 163 -8.23 5.16 6.11
N ILE A 164 -7.55 6.29 6.22
CA ILE A 164 -8.08 7.62 5.91
C ILE A 164 -7.20 8.23 4.83
N TYR A 165 -7.77 8.48 3.66
CA TYR A 165 -7.12 9.24 2.59
C TYR A 165 -7.63 10.67 2.57
N PRO A 166 -6.79 11.67 2.91
CA PRO A 166 -7.22 13.06 3.05
C PRO A 166 -7.25 13.82 1.71
N ASN A 167 -7.11 13.13 0.60
CA ASN A 167 -7.03 13.72 -0.74
C ASN A 167 -5.95 14.82 -0.88
N ILE A 168 -4.83 14.62 -0.19
CA ILE A 168 -3.63 15.45 -0.30
C ILE A 168 -2.64 14.72 -1.20
N LYS A 169 -2.22 15.34 -2.29
CA LYS A 169 -1.18 14.76 -3.15
C LYS A 169 0.20 15.08 -2.59
N ILE A 170 1.01 14.04 -2.43
CA ILE A 170 2.44 14.14 -2.08
C ILE A 170 3.24 13.19 -2.96
N SER A 171 4.38 13.63 -3.43
CA SER A 171 5.26 12.82 -4.28
C SER A 171 6.17 11.96 -3.42
N THR A 172 6.19 10.66 -3.66
CA THR A 172 7.15 9.74 -3.01
C THR A 172 8.58 10.21 -3.21
N LYS A 173 8.92 10.67 -4.42
CA LYS A 173 10.25 11.18 -4.72
C LYS A 173 10.59 12.39 -3.85
N GLU A 174 9.69 13.38 -3.74
CA GLU A 174 9.92 14.57 -2.91
C GLU A 174 10.16 14.21 -1.44
N VAL A 175 9.40 13.25 -0.89
CA VAL A 175 9.58 12.81 0.49
C VAL A 175 10.94 12.15 0.70
N TYR A 176 11.39 11.29 -0.21
CA TYR A 176 12.70 10.64 -0.11
C TYR A 176 13.86 11.63 -0.39
N ASP A 177 13.68 12.61 -1.25
CA ASP A 177 14.69 13.65 -1.54
C ASP A 177 14.96 14.58 -0.33
N GLU A 178 13.97 14.72 0.59
CA GLU A 178 14.14 15.45 1.86
C GLU A 178 15.04 14.72 2.87
N ILE A 179 15.33 13.44 2.68
CA ILE A 179 16.18 12.66 3.58
C ILE A 179 17.65 13.01 3.30
N LYS A 180 18.22 13.92 4.07
CA LYS A 180 19.63 14.33 3.93
C LYS A 180 20.54 13.35 4.68
N ASP A 181 20.26 13.11 5.95
CA ASP A 181 21.01 12.24 6.83
C ASP A 181 20.09 11.23 7.49
N VAL A 182 20.59 10.01 7.63
CA VAL A 182 19.89 8.94 8.32
C VAL A 182 20.53 8.79 9.69
N GLU A 183 19.88 9.29 10.73
CA GLU A 183 20.26 9.01 12.09
C GLU A 183 19.94 7.55 12.43
N ARG A 184 20.89 6.88 13.07
CA ARG A 184 20.70 5.50 13.52
C ARG A 184 19.70 5.53 14.69
N LYS A 185 18.47 5.08 14.44
CA LYS A 185 17.40 4.95 15.42
C LYS A 185 17.13 3.48 15.71
N GLU A 186 16.47 3.22 16.82
CA GLU A 186 15.95 1.88 17.09
C GLU A 186 14.89 1.50 16.06
N GLU A 187 15.08 0.33 15.44
CA GLU A 187 14.23 -0.14 14.34
C GLU A 187 12.86 -0.55 14.89
N LYS A 188 11.80 0.13 14.42
CA LYS A 188 10.41 -0.16 14.78
C LYS A 188 10.01 -1.56 14.34
N SER A 189 10.46 -1.97 13.15
CA SER A 189 10.18 -3.29 12.60
C SER A 189 10.74 -4.40 13.49
N GLU A 190 11.95 -4.24 14.06
CA GLU A 190 12.52 -5.22 15.00
C GLU A 190 11.71 -5.31 16.28
N LYS A 191 11.30 -4.17 16.83
CA LYS A 191 10.44 -4.15 18.02
C LYS A 191 9.12 -4.85 17.78
N VAL A 192 8.48 -4.58 16.65
CA VAL A 192 7.20 -5.23 16.29
C VAL A 192 7.40 -6.74 16.16
N ILE A 193 8.48 -7.19 15.50
CA ILE A 193 8.79 -8.62 15.35
C ILE A 193 9.02 -9.26 16.73
N ASP A 194 9.81 -8.62 17.59
CA ASP A 194 10.06 -9.12 18.97
C ASP A 194 8.76 -9.27 19.77
N LYS A 195 7.86 -8.26 19.69
CA LYS A 195 6.56 -8.30 20.36
C LYS A 195 5.65 -9.39 19.78
N LEU A 196 5.63 -9.55 18.46
CA LEU A 196 4.88 -10.62 17.79
C LEU A 196 5.34 -12.01 18.25
N ILE A 197 6.66 -12.24 18.35
CA ILE A 197 7.24 -13.51 18.82
C ILE A 197 6.83 -13.78 20.29
N LYS A 198 6.80 -12.74 21.11
CA LYS A 198 6.45 -12.84 22.54
C LYS A 198 4.95 -12.84 22.80
N SER A 199 4.10 -12.69 21.78
CA SER A 199 2.65 -12.51 21.91
C SER A 199 2.28 -11.33 22.80
N GLU A 200 3.04 -10.23 22.73
CA GLU A 200 2.82 -8.98 23.45
C GLU A 200 2.18 -7.92 22.54
N ASP A 201 1.67 -6.84 23.13
CA ASP A 201 1.10 -5.72 22.35
C ASP A 201 2.16 -5.03 21.50
N PHE A 202 1.96 -4.99 20.20
CA PHE A 202 2.87 -4.45 19.19
C PHE A 202 2.34 -3.17 18.52
N ILE A 203 1.06 -2.83 18.70
CA ILE A 203 0.45 -1.64 18.06
C ILE A 203 1.19 -0.34 18.44
N PRO A 204 1.63 -0.12 19.69
CA PRO A 204 2.37 1.10 20.05
C PRO A 204 3.70 1.29 19.31
N TYR A 205 4.25 0.22 18.75
CA TYR A 205 5.54 0.26 18.04
C TYR A 205 5.40 0.46 16.52
N PHE A 206 4.18 0.53 16.00
CA PHE A 206 3.97 0.92 14.62
C PHE A 206 4.42 2.36 14.37
N GLY A 207 5.03 2.59 13.21
CA GLY A 207 5.52 3.92 12.88
C GLY A 207 6.23 3.98 11.55
N ASN A 208 6.44 5.19 11.04
CA ASN A 208 6.97 5.44 9.71
C ASN A 208 7.96 6.61 9.75
N ASP A 209 9.23 6.36 9.42
CA ASP A 209 10.26 7.40 9.39
C ASP A 209 10.00 8.48 8.34
N LEU A 210 9.22 8.17 7.28
CA LEU A 210 8.85 9.15 6.27
C LEU A 210 7.88 10.22 6.77
N GLU A 211 7.16 9.99 7.89
CA GLU A 211 6.20 10.96 8.44
C GLU A 211 6.83 12.33 8.67
N TYR A 212 8.01 12.36 9.27
CA TYR A 212 8.71 13.61 9.56
C TYR A 212 8.93 14.45 8.29
N TYR A 213 9.33 13.81 7.21
CA TYR A 213 9.59 14.48 5.93
C TYR A 213 8.30 14.84 5.20
N ALA A 214 7.30 13.97 5.24
CA ALA A 214 5.99 14.25 4.67
C ALA A 214 5.32 15.46 5.33
N PHE A 215 5.44 15.59 6.66
CA PHE A 215 4.89 16.72 7.41
C PHE A 215 5.64 18.03 7.15
N LYS A 216 6.93 17.98 6.83
CA LYS A 216 7.66 19.16 6.36
C LYS A 216 7.12 19.68 5.03
N ILE A 217 6.82 18.78 4.09
CA ILE A 217 6.32 19.12 2.75
C ILE A 217 4.85 19.55 2.81
N LYS A 218 4.06 18.87 3.65
CA LYS A 218 2.60 19.06 3.81
C LYS A 218 2.25 19.15 5.30
N PRO A 219 2.39 20.33 5.93
CA PRO A 219 2.13 20.50 7.36
C PRO A 219 0.70 20.12 7.80
N GLU A 220 -0.27 20.27 6.89
CA GLU A 220 -1.65 19.87 7.12
C GLU A 220 -1.82 18.36 7.44
N LEU A 221 -0.88 17.52 7.03
CA LEU A 221 -0.91 16.10 7.40
C LEU A 221 -0.71 15.91 8.90
N LYS A 222 0.09 16.77 9.54
CA LYS A 222 0.27 16.71 11.00
C LYS A 222 -1.01 17.05 11.75
N GLU A 223 -1.75 18.04 11.29
CA GLU A 223 -3.05 18.43 11.88
C GLU A 223 -4.05 17.26 11.84
N ILE A 224 -4.06 16.53 10.71
CA ILE A 224 -4.90 15.35 10.54
C ILE A 224 -4.49 14.25 11.52
N LYS A 225 -3.20 13.97 11.65
CA LYS A 225 -2.69 12.99 12.63
C LYS A 225 -3.07 13.35 14.06
N ASP A 226 -2.88 14.62 14.43
CA ASP A 226 -3.19 15.12 15.77
C ASP A 226 -4.71 15.02 16.07
N PHE A 227 -5.55 15.29 15.06
CA PHE A 227 -6.99 15.08 15.14
C PHE A 227 -7.34 13.61 15.42
N LEU A 228 -6.77 12.67 14.67
CA LEU A 228 -7.04 11.23 14.80
C LEU A 228 -6.61 10.70 16.18
N LEU A 229 -5.47 11.14 16.69
CA LEU A 229 -5.00 10.77 18.04
C LEU A 229 -5.93 11.27 19.14
N LYS A 230 -6.54 12.46 18.99
CA LYS A 230 -7.53 13.00 19.94
C LYS A 230 -8.84 12.20 19.98
N HIS A 231 -9.10 11.36 18.96
CA HIS A 231 -10.32 10.57 18.86
C HIS A 231 -10.11 9.09 19.21
N ASN A 232 -9.34 8.85 20.28
CA ASN A 232 -9.13 7.55 20.92
C ASN A 232 -8.43 6.48 20.04
N ALA A 233 -7.68 6.89 19.04
CA ALA A 233 -6.78 5.97 18.37
C ALA A 233 -5.60 5.62 19.30
N LEU A 234 -5.27 4.34 19.41
CA LEU A 234 -4.10 3.85 20.16
C LEU A 234 -2.80 4.30 19.48
N ASN A 235 -2.80 4.31 18.17
CA ASN A 235 -1.69 4.76 17.34
C ASN A 235 -2.23 5.26 16.00
N VAL A 236 -1.52 6.20 15.38
CA VAL A 236 -1.81 6.73 14.04
C VAL A 236 -0.52 6.84 13.28
N ILE A 237 -0.46 6.23 12.11
CA ILE A 237 0.72 6.23 11.24
C ILE A 237 0.38 6.66 9.83
N LEU A 238 1.30 7.34 9.17
CA LEU A 238 1.28 7.57 7.73
C LEU A 238 1.68 6.27 7.02
N THR A 239 1.00 5.86 5.96
CA THR A 239 1.41 4.68 5.20
C THR A 239 2.21 5.06 3.94
N GLY A 240 3.35 4.39 3.75
CA GLY A 240 4.30 4.73 2.68
C GLY A 240 4.79 6.17 2.81
N SER A 241 4.92 6.87 1.70
CA SER A 241 5.22 8.32 1.66
C SER A 241 4.01 9.20 1.93
N GLY A 242 2.85 8.60 2.18
CA GLY A 242 1.58 9.30 2.37
C GLY A 242 0.77 9.38 1.08
N SER A 243 -0.36 10.06 1.16
CA SER A 243 -0.90 10.84 2.29
C SER A 243 -1.89 10.11 3.19
N SER A 244 -2.16 8.80 2.96
CA SER A 244 -3.10 8.08 3.80
C SER A 244 -2.56 7.82 5.21
N PHE A 245 -3.46 7.88 6.19
CA PHE A 245 -3.22 7.49 7.57
C PHE A 245 -3.89 6.17 7.89
N VAL A 246 -3.27 5.43 8.79
CA VAL A 246 -3.85 4.26 9.43
C VAL A 246 -3.98 4.55 10.92
N SER A 247 -5.19 4.45 11.46
CA SER A 247 -5.46 4.62 12.89
C SER A 247 -5.87 3.28 13.47
N PHE A 248 -5.29 2.91 14.60
CA PHE A 248 -5.50 1.62 15.27
C PHE A 248 -6.30 1.79 16.55
N PHE A 249 -7.16 0.79 16.86
CA PHE A 249 -8.08 0.82 17.98
C PHE A 249 -8.12 -0.58 18.64
N ASN A 250 -8.40 -0.63 19.94
CA ASN A 250 -8.57 -1.88 20.67
C ASN A 250 -10.01 -2.39 20.69
N SER A 251 -10.96 -1.62 20.16
CA SER A 251 -12.37 -1.99 20.11
C SER A 251 -13.07 -1.31 18.94
N PRO A 252 -14.25 -1.79 18.52
CA PRO A 252 -14.98 -1.22 17.39
C PRO A 252 -15.63 0.14 17.69
N HIS A 253 -15.98 0.44 18.94
CA HIS A 253 -16.75 1.62 19.29
C HIS A 253 -16.06 2.95 18.90
N PRO A 254 -14.77 3.21 19.26
CA PRO A 254 -14.06 4.40 18.82
C PRO A 254 -13.90 4.46 17.30
N LEU A 255 -13.73 3.30 16.64
CA LEU A 255 -13.62 3.20 15.20
C LEU A 255 -14.88 3.71 14.50
N TYR A 256 -16.06 3.29 14.96
CA TYR A 256 -17.33 3.72 14.36
C TYR A 256 -17.67 5.18 14.68
N SER A 257 -17.32 5.68 15.87
CA SER A 257 -17.54 7.08 16.22
C SER A 257 -16.67 8.05 15.42
N LEU A 258 -15.53 7.58 14.91
CA LEU A 258 -14.60 8.39 14.13
C LEU A 258 -15.25 8.98 12.87
N SER A 259 -16.17 8.26 12.20
CA SER A 259 -16.83 8.74 10.99
C SER A 259 -17.58 10.06 11.20
N ASN A 260 -18.32 10.15 12.31
CA ASN A 260 -19.11 11.37 12.64
C ASN A 260 -18.18 12.57 12.91
N HIS A 261 -17.07 12.34 13.61
CA HIS A 261 -16.09 13.39 13.91
C HIS A 261 -15.34 13.83 12.65
N LEU A 262 -15.02 12.90 11.75
CA LEU A 262 -14.37 13.20 10.47
C LEU A 262 -15.26 14.04 9.55
N GLU A 263 -16.59 13.85 9.55
CA GLU A 263 -17.50 14.67 8.77
C GLU A 263 -17.44 16.15 9.16
N ILE A 264 -17.32 16.44 10.46
CA ILE A 264 -17.18 17.81 10.96
C ILE A 264 -15.80 18.36 10.55
N PHE A 265 -14.75 17.61 10.83
CA PHE A 265 -13.38 18.02 10.56
C PHE A 265 -13.11 18.25 9.06
N GLN A 266 -13.73 17.46 8.17
CA GLN A 266 -13.67 17.67 6.72
C GLN A 266 -14.23 19.03 6.31
N LYS A 267 -15.34 19.47 6.94
CA LYS A 267 -15.96 20.76 6.67
C LYS A 267 -15.05 21.91 7.11
N ASP A 268 -14.41 21.78 8.27
CA ASP A 268 -13.49 22.78 8.80
C ASP A 268 -12.27 22.96 7.90
N LEU A 269 -11.75 21.85 7.35
CA LEU A 269 -10.62 21.88 6.42
C LEU A 269 -11.03 22.14 4.96
N ASN A 270 -12.32 22.21 4.64
CA ASN A 270 -12.86 22.27 3.28
C ASN A 270 -12.28 21.17 2.36
N ARG A 271 -12.18 19.94 2.88
CA ARG A 271 -11.63 18.77 2.20
C ARG A 271 -12.54 17.57 2.32
N LYS A 272 -12.55 16.70 1.30
CA LYS A 272 -13.21 15.40 1.35
C LYS A 272 -12.18 14.31 1.65
N PHE A 273 -12.45 13.51 2.67
CA PHE A 273 -11.66 12.32 2.99
C PHE A 273 -12.37 11.07 2.47
N GLN A 274 -11.58 10.04 2.19
CA GLN A 274 -12.10 8.69 2.00
C GLN A 274 -11.75 7.89 3.26
N LEU A 275 -12.76 7.28 3.87
CA LEU A 275 -12.63 6.50 5.08
C LEU A 275 -12.97 5.03 4.80
N PHE A 276 -12.09 4.14 5.24
CA PHE A 276 -12.28 2.70 5.21
C PHE A 276 -12.11 2.15 6.62
N LEU A 277 -13.04 1.34 7.09
CA LEU A 277 -13.03 0.75 8.43
C LEU A 277 -12.80 -0.74 8.34
N PHE A 278 -11.93 -1.28 9.20
CA PHE A 278 -11.52 -2.67 9.19
C PHE A 278 -11.52 -3.29 10.57
N HIS A 279 -11.90 -4.54 10.61
CA HIS A 279 -11.72 -5.42 11.73
C HIS A 279 -10.77 -6.55 11.31
N ALA A 280 -9.62 -6.64 11.97
CA ALA A 280 -8.64 -7.68 11.70
C ALA A 280 -8.89 -8.89 12.61
N LEU A 281 -10.02 -9.57 12.44
CA LEU A 281 -10.25 -10.93 12.90
C LEU A 281 -10.00 -11.84 11.71
N GLY A 282 -8.90 -12.58 11.72
CA GLY A 282 -8.59 -13.50 10.62
C GLY A 282 -8.66 -12.88 9.22
N TRP A 283 -8.58 -11.56 9.10
CA TRP A 283 -8.50 -10.80 7.84
C TRP A 283 -9.76 -10.83 6.94
N GLU A 284 -10.97 -11.13 7.45
CA GLU A 284 -12.10 -11.46 6.58
C GLU A 284 -13.27 -10.46 6.53
N LYS A 285 -13.35 -9.42 7.33
CA LYS A 285 -14.52 -8.50 7.30
C LYS A 285 -14.15 -7.03 7.11
N ILE A 286 -14.82 -6.41 6.13
CA ILE A 286 -14.66 -5.01 5.75
C ILE A 286 -16.01 -4.32 5.86
N TYR A 287 -15.99 -3.11 6.42
CA TYR A 287 -17.06 -2.15 6.29
C TYR A 287 -16.52 -0.91 5.55
N ARG A 288 -17.22 -0.48 4.51
CA ARG A 288 -16.96 0.79 3.83
C ARG A 288 -18.07 1.77 4.24
N ILE A 289 -17.69 2.99 4.60
CA ILE A 289 -18.59 4.12 4.76
C ILE A 289 -18.22 5.11 3.65
N ASP A 290 -19.16 5.32 2.73
CA ASP A 290 -19.04 6.28 1.61
C ASP A 290 -19.35 7.69 2.06
#